data_6cdd7c4dfea08e8921236968f0f201a1
#
_entry.id   6cdd7c4dfea08e8921236968f0f201a1
#
_cell.length_a   1.000
_cell.length_b   1.000
_cell.length_c   1.000
_cell.angle_alpha   90.00
_cell.angle_beta   90.00
_cell.angle_gamma   90.00
#
_symmetry.space_group_name_H-M   'P 1'
#
loop_
_entity.id
_entity.type
_entity.pdbx_description
1 polymer ?
#
loop_
_entity_poly.entity_id
_entity_poly.type
_entity_poly.pdbx_seq_one_letter_code
_entity_poly.pdbx_strand_id
1 'polypeptide(L)'
;MKRLLMCAATFAATTLLAPHASATGFHEMGQDYRPRDKTEVDLSGYFRTRGEALYNLDLDRGLTPSGQPLFPVSQADPRAQTLTHWDMRLRTDIALYAPGSMVGVKARLDVLDNVALGSLPDGVPSAVTTQRSPADVIRIRRAWGELLLPFGFLTAGRMGTHWGLGMVANGGDCLDCDSADASDRLAFITPLAGHIWALAYDFSATGPLGQRPAQNRMIDLERTTNVRTVTFAWLNWKSEEVRARRRKADKTTVEYGSYITHRWQSNDIPGTYLPTAQPIDPFANGGAGIMARGYRASAIDGWFKLTFPWARIEAEAALLTATVDQGSLVPGVLLREPIKSRQLGAVLQSDFGAPESRFSAGLDAGYASGDPAPGFGVVQRPGAAAPRPGDLDGPQANPRRDNRVDNFRFHSDYRVDRILFREVLGAVTDAVYARPHARVTIASAKSAQVSAHAAVIASSAVQKTSTPSGKAPLGI
;
A
#
# COMPACT_ATOMS: atom_id res chain seq x y z
N MET A 1 17.13 21.05 25.36
CA MET A 1 15.89 20.81 26.12
C MET A 1 15.10 19.72 25.36
N LYS A 2 15.03 18.53 25.92
CA LYS A 2 14.33 17.38 25.33
C LYS A 2 12.81 17.63 25.46
N ARG A 3 12.12 17.93 24.36
CA ARG A 3 10.65 17.86 24.36
C ARG A 3 10.26 16.45 23.95
N LEU A 4 9.84 15.65 24.94
CA LEU A 4 9.05 14.46 24.71
C LEU A 4 7.76 14.89 24.00
N LEU A 5 7.51 14.40 22.79
CA LEU A 5 6.18 14.47 22.20
C LEU A 5 5.27 13.52 23.01
N MET A 6 4.36 14.09 23.77
CA MET A 6 3.33 13.34 24.50
C MET A 6 2.28 12.81 23.54
N CYS A 7 2.01 11.52 23.69
CA CYS A 7 1.08 10.71 22.92
C CYS A 7 -0.37 11.11 23.14
N ALA A 8 -1.15 11.15 22.07
CA ALA A 8 -2.60 11.14 22.15
C ALA A 8 -3.10 9.71 22.34
N ALA A 9 -3.79 9.43 23.43
CA ALA A 9 -4.51 8.19 23.64
C ALA A 9 -5.85 8.25 22.89
N THR A 10 -6.05 7.34 21.94
CA THR A 10 -7.30 7.28 21.16
C THR A 10 -8.17 6.14 21.67
N PHE A 11 -9.37 6.44 22.13
CA PHE A 11 -10.40 5.45 22.44
C PHE A 11 -11.21 5.18 21.17
N ALA A 12 -11.24 3.93 20.71
CA ALA A 12 -12.14 3.48 19.66
C ALA A 12 -13.08 2.41 20.23
N ALA A 13 -14.37 2.69 20.25
CA ALA A 13 -15.40 1.73 20.61
C ALA A 13 -16.08 1.20 19.34
N THR A 14 -16.40 -0.09 19.37
CA THR A 14 -17.18 -0.91 18.44
C THR A 14 -16.46 -1.47 17.21
N THR A 15 -16.16 -2.75 17.28
CA THR A 15 -16.02 -3.60 16.08
C THR A 15 -17.18 -4.57 16.03
N LEU A 16 -18.08 -4.40 15.06
CA LEU A 16 -18.89 -5.49 14.56
C LEU A 16 -17.94 -6.56 14.03
N LEU A 17 -18.16 -7.83 14.36
CA LEU A 17 -17.43 -8.95 13.76
C LEU A 17 -17.70 -8.96 12.27
N ALA A 18 -16.89 -8.23 11.51
CA ALA A 18 -16.81 -8.45 10.09
C ALA A 18 -16.14 -9.80 9.85
N PRO A 19 -16.62 -10.64 8.92
CA PRO A 19 -15.85 -11.79 8.47
C PRO A 19 -14.47 -11.29 8.10
N HIS A 20 -13.44 -12.03 8.50
CA HIS A 20 -12.06 -11.68 8.19
C HIS A 20 -11.96 -11.60 6.67
N ALA A 21 -11.77 -10.40 6.15
CA ALA A 21 -11.45 -10.24 4.74
C ALA A 21 -10.13 -10.96 4.52
N SER A 22 -10.17 -12.01 3.72
CA SER A 22 -8.98 -12.79 3.42
C SER A 22 -8.06 -11.95 2.55
N ALA A 23 -6.84 -11.75 2.98
CA ALA A 23 -5.83 -11.09 2.18
C ALA A 23 -5.52 -11.97 0.96
N THR A 24 -5.57 -11.43 -0.25
CA THR A 24 -5.34 -12.18 -1.49
C THR A 24 -3.84 -12.35 -1.76
N GLY A 25 -3.16 -13.08 -0.89
CA GLY A 25 -1.78 -13.52 -1.10
C GLY A 25 -1.69 -14.81 -1.91
N PHE A 26 -0.50 -15.19 -2.33
CA PHE A 26 -0.25 -16.46 -3.03
C PHE A 26 -0.74 -17.69 -2.26
N HIS A 27 -0.81 -17.61 -0.93
CA HIS A 27 -1.24 -18.68 -0.06
C HIS A 27 -2.75 -18.90 -0.05
N GLU A 28 -3.53 -17.93 -0.49
CA GLU A 28 -4.99 -18.00 -0.51
C GLU A 28 -5.54 -18.48 -1.86
N MET A 29 -4.73 -18.38 -2.89
CA MET A 29 -5.13 -18.84 -4.21
C MET A 29 -5.34 -20.35 -4.20
N GLY A 30 -6.50 -20.79 -4.63
CA GLY A 30 -6.85 -22.19 -4.74
C GLY A 30 -7.41 -22.85 -3.47
N GLN A 31 -7.53 -22.15 -2.35
CA GLN A 31 -8.09 -22.74 -1.12
C GLN A 31 -9.59 -23.03 -1.20
N ASP A 32 -10.32 -22.29 -1.99
CA ASP A 32 -11.78 -22.42 -2.20
C ASP A 32 -12.12 -23.50 -3.23
N TYR A 33 -11.10 -24.14 -3.80
CA TYR A 33 -11.33 -25.15 -4.82
C TYR A 33 -11.83 -26.45 -4.22
N ARG A 34 -13.08 -26.76 -4.55
CA ARG A 34 -13.75 -28.02 -4.25
C ARG A 34 -14.50 -28.51 -5.49
N PRO A 35 -14.70 -29.83 -5.69
CA PRO A 35 -15.56 -30.32 -6.76
C PRO A 35 -16.97 -29.74 -6.62
N ARG A 36 -17.52 -29.25 -7.74
CA ARG A 36 -18.86 -28.67 -7.80
C ARG A 36 -19.65 -29.31 -8.94
N ASP A 37 -20.88 -29.74 -8.63
CA ASP A 37 -21.75 -30.34 -9.62
C ASP A 37 -22.51 -29.31 -10.46
N LYS A 38 -22.57 -28.06 -9.97
CA LYS A 38 -23.30 -26.96 -10.59
C LYS A 38 -22.42 -25.70 -10.62
N THR A 39 -22.79 -24.76 -11.48
CA THR A 39 -22.25 -23.41 -11.41
C THR A 39 -22.53 -22.83 -10.03
N GLU A 40 -21.49 -22.40 -9.36
CA GLU A 40 -21.59 -21.77 -8.04
C GLU A 40 -21.12 -20.31 -8.15
N VAL A 41 -21.89 -19.43 -7.50
CA VAL A 41 -21.57 -18.00 -7.41
C VAL A 41 -21.47 -17.66 -5.93
N ASP A 42 -20.28 -17.29 -5.51
CA ASP A 42 -20.01 -16.80 -4.17
C ASP A 42 -19.97 -15.27 -4.19
N LEU A 43 -20.78 -14.64 -3.36
CA LEU A 43 -20.82 -13.19 -3.18
C LEU A 43 -20.47 -12.88 -1.73
N SER A 44 -19.51 -11.97 -1.56
CA SER A 44 -19.14 -11.44 -0.25
C SER A 44 -18.82 -9.94 -0.38
N GLY A 45 -18.61 -9.29 0.75
CA GLY A 45 -18.28 -7.88 0.72
C GLY A 45 -18.79 -7.12 1.94
N TYR A 46 -18.77 -5.80 1.85
CA TYR A 46 -19.24 -4.93 2.93
C TYR A 46 -19.70 -3.58 2.40
N PHE A 47 -20.60 -2.94 3.12
CA PHE A 47 -20.86 -1.51 3.00
C PHE A 47 -20.20 -0.79 4.18
N ARG A 48 -19.48 0.29 3.89
CA ARG A 48 -18.83 1.16 4.88
C ARG A 48 -19.35 2.57 4.71
N THR A 49 -19.71 3.20 5.83
CA THR A 49 -19.75 4.65 5.97
C THR A 49 -18.71 5.03 7.02
N ARG A 50 -17.86 6.00 6.72
CA ARG A 50 -16.79 6.46 7.61
C ARG A 50 -16.94 7.95 7.81
N GLY A 51 -16.97 8.39 9.08
CA GLY A 51 -16.91 9.79 9.47
C GLY A 51 -15.62 10.06 10.21
N GLU A 52 -14.97 11.17 9.88
CA GLU A 52 -13.72 11.60 10.49
C GLU A 52 -13.83 13.06 10.95
N ALA A 53 -13.28 13.32 12.13
CA ALA A 53 -13.07 14.65 12.68
C ALA A 53 -11.58 14.79 12.99
N LEU A 54 -10.91 15.71 12.32
CA LEU A 54 -9.47 15.93 12.40
C LEU A 54 -9.24 17.27 13.08
N TYR A 55 -8.43 17.27 14.12
CA TYR A 55 -8.12 18.48 14.88
C TYR A 55 -6.62 18.76 14.88
N ASN A 56 -6.25 19.98 14.50
CA ASN A 56 -4.87 20.53 14.56
C ASN A 56 -3.80 19.64 13.90
N LEU A 57 -4.06 19.11 12.70
CA LEU A 57 -3.09 18.29 12.00
C LEU A 57 -1.95 19.09 11.34
N ASP A 58 -2.05 20.40 11.26
CA ASP A 58 -0.94 21.30 10.88
C ASP A 58 0.08 21.51 12.02
N LEU A 59 -0.25 21.03 13.22
CA LEU A 59 0.60 21.07 14.42
C LEU A 59 1.06 22.49 14.80
N ASP A 60 0.27 23.51 14.47
CA ASP A 60 0.58 24.94 14.66
C ASP A 60 1.91 25.38 14.05
N ARG A 61 2.38 24.72 13.00
CA ARG A 61 3.68 24.99 12.40
C ARG A 61 3.68 26.17 11.42
N GLY A 62 2.50 26.66 11.07
CA GLY A 62 2.33 27.70 10.07
C GLY A 62 2.58 27.18 8.65
N LEU A 63 2.93 28.11 7.75
CA LEU A 63 3.19 27.76 6.37
C LEU A 63 4.56 27.07 6.22
N THR A 64 4.61 26.14 5.30
CA THR A 64 5.85 25.50 4.85
C THR A 64 6.74 26.49 4.08
N PRO A 65 8.02 26.22 3.84
CA PRO A 65 8.89 27.07 3.03
C PRO A 65 8.38 27.37 1.61
N SER A 66 7.51 26.50 1.06
CA SER A 66 6.84 26.76 -0.22
C SER A 66 5.62 27.65 -0.11
N GLY A 67 5.23 28.06 1.11
CA GLY A 67 4.05 28.91 1.35
C GLY A 67 2.72 28.15 1.41
N GLN A 68 2.75 26.83 1.54
CA GLN A 68 1.57 25.99 1.67
C GLN A 68 1.36 25.57 3.14
N PRO A 69 0.11 25.36 3.60
CA PRO A 69 -0.12 24.73 4.90
C PRO A 69 0.36 23.26 4.86
N LEU A 70 0.92 22.78 5.98
CA LEU A 70 1.35 21.39 6.13
C LEU A 70 0.19 20.40 5.91
N PHE A 71 -1.00 20.80 6.31
CA PHE A 71 -2.23 20.02 6.18
C PHE A 71 -3.35 20.94 5.70
N PRO A 72 -4.38 20.45 4.99
CA PRO A 72 -5.51 21.25 4.60
C PRO A 72 -6.12 21.99 5.78
N VAL A 73 -6.50 23.24 5.57
CA VAL A 73 -7.14 24.10 6.56
C VAL A 73 -8.51 24.54 6.06
N SER A 74 -9.37 24.99 6.96
CA SER A 74 -10.66 25.56 6.58
C SER A 74 -10.48 26.80 5.69
N GLN A 75 -11.22 26.87 4.59
CA GLN A 75 -11.18 28.02 3.70
C GLN A 75 -11.90 29.24 4.29
N ALA A 76 -12.92 29.00 5.11
CA ALA A 76 -13.70 30.08 5.75
C ALA A 76 -12.94 30.69 6.93
N ASP A 77 -12.18 29.88 7.67
CA ASP A 77 -11.36 30.30 8.80
C ASP A 77 -10.09 29.47 8.85
N PRO A 78 -8.96 29.97 8.31
CA PRO A 78 -7.67 29.27 8.34
C PRO A 78 -7.13 28.98 9.74
N ARG A 79 -7.71 29.61 10.78
CA ARG A 79 -7.40 29.33 12.18
C ARG A 79 -8.30 28.25 12.78
N ALA A 80 -9.38 27.87 12.08
CA ALA A 80 -10.21 26.75 12.50
C ALA A 80 -9.47 25.44 12.32
N GLN A 81 -9.07 24.84 13.42
CA GLN A 81 -8.23 23.66 13.45
C GLN A 81 -9.00 22.34 13.25
N THR A 82 -10.31 22.40 13.05
CA THR A 82 -11.14 21.20 12.91
C THR A 82 -11.63 21.05 11.49
N LEU A 83 -11.35 19.89 10.91
CA LEU A 83 -11.89 19.45 9.62
C LEU A 83 -12.71 18.18 9.83
N THR A 84 -13.83 18.09 9.16
CA THR A 84 -14.70 16.90 9.21
C THR A 84 -15.04 16.45 7.80
N HIS A 85 -15.08 15.16 7.58
CA HIS A 85 -15.62 14.60 6.36
C HIS A 85 -16.29 13.25 6.61
N TRP A 86 -17.14 12.85 5.67
CA TRP A 86 -17.79 11.55 5.67
C TRP A 86 -17.67 10.96 4.28
N ASP A 87 -17.34 9.69 4.20
CA ASP A 87 -17.28 8.93 2.96
C ASP A 87 -18.03 7.60 3.05
N MET A 88 -18.28 6.99 1.89
CA MET A 88 -18.91 5.69 1.80
C MET A 88 -18.23 4.81 0.74
N ARG A 89 -18.36 3.49 0.92
CA ARG A 89 -17.91 2.47 -0.04
C ARG A 89 -18.78 1.23 0.08
N LEU A 90 -19.21 0.68 -1.05
CA LEU A 90 -19.70 -0.69 -1.15
C LEU A 90 -18.64 -1.52 -1.89
N ARG A 91 -18.02 -2.47 -1.21
CA ARG A 91 -17.12 -3.44 -1.82
C ARG A 91 -17.84 -4.76 -2.00
N THR A 92 -17.72 -5.34 -3.19
CA THR A 92 -18.29 -6.65 -3.52
C THR A 92 -17.23 -7.53 -4.14
N ASP A 93 -17.01 -8.69 -3.56
CA ASP A 93 -16.19 -9.77 -4.09
C ASP A 93 -17.11 -10.83 -4.71
N ILE A 94 -16.83 -11.18 -5.96
CA ILE A 94 -17.59 -12.13 -6.77
C ILE A 94 -16.65 -13.26 -7.15
N ALA A 95 -17.05 -14.51 -6.90
CA ALA A 95 -16.34 -15.68 -7.42
C ALA A 95 -17.34 -16.58 -8.17
N LEU A 96 -16.99 -16.92 -9.40
CA LEU A 96 -17.76 -17.79 -10.28
C LEU A 96 -16.97 -19.08 -10.52
N TYR A 97 -17.57 -20.20 -10.28
CA TYR A 97 -16.95 -21.52 -10.51
C TYR A 97 -17.80 -22.33 -11.48
N ALA A 98 -17.16 -22.87 -12.50
CA ALA A 98 -17.83 -23.68 -13.49
C ALA A 98 -18.02 -25.14 -12.99
N PRO A 99 -19.14 -25.81 -13.34
CA PRO A 99 -19.40 -27.16 -12.92
C PRO A 99 -18.44 -28.16 -13.59
N GLY A 100 -17.97 -29.13 -12.85
CA GLY A 100 -17.06 -30.17 -13.34
C GLY A 100 -15.74 -29.66 -13.90
N SER A 101 -15.52 -28.34 -13.92
CA SER A 101 -14.29 -27.74 -14.39
C SER A 101 -13.45 -27.25 -13.22
N MET A 102 -12.14 -27.21 -13.45
CA MET A 102 -11.17 -26.69 -12.51
C MET A 102 -10.91 -25.20 -12.75
N VAL A 103 -11.92 -24.48 -13.28
CA VAL A 103 -11.83 -23.08 -13.68
C VAL A 103 -12.69 -22.22 -12.77
N GLY A 104 -12.12 -21.14 -12.28
CA GLY A 104 -12.81 -20.09 -11.57
C GLY A 104 -12.50 -18.72 -12.15
N VAL A 105 -13.43 -17.78 -12.04
CA VAL A 105 -13.25 -16.37 -12.35
C VAL A 105 -13.64 -15.55 -11.14
N LYS A 106 -12.77 -14.62 -10.75
CA LYS A 106 -12.98 -13.79 -9.57
C LYS A 106 -12.88 -12.31 -9.93
N ALA A 107 -13.68 -11.50 -9.25
CA ALA A 107 -13.64 -10.05 -9.42
C ALA A 107 -13.90 -9.33 -8.08
N ARG A 108 -13.31 -8.15 -7.92
CA ARG A 108 -13.61 -7.19 -6.85
C ARG A 108 -14.08 -5.88 -7.46
N LEU A 109 -15.25 -5.45 -7.01
CA LEU A 109 -15.86 -4.19 -7.40
C LEU A 109 -15.97 -3.28 -6.18
N ASP A 110 -15.53 -2.03 -6.32
CA ASP A 110 -15.83 -0.97 -5.37
C ASP A 110 -16.82 -0.01 -6.01
N VAL A 111 -17.96 0.19 -5.35
CA VAL A 111 -18.99 1.15 -5.74
C VAL A 111 -18.98 2.30 -4.74
N LEU A 112 -19.06 3.54 -5.22
CA LEU A 112 -18.96 4.75 -4.41
C LEU A 112 -17.67 4.80 -3.59
N ASP A 113 -16.55 4.42 -4.19
CA ASP A 113 -15.26 4.23 -3.51
C ASP A 113 -14.71 5.54 -2.93
N ASN A 114 -14.85 5.71 -1.61
CA ASN A 114 -14.51 6.92 -0.86
C ASN A 114 -15.24 8.18 -1.37
N VAL A 115 -16.46 8.01 -1.88
CA VAL A 115 -17.28 9.15 -2.28
C VAL A 115 -17.78 9.88 -1.04
N ALA A 116 -17.54 11.18 -0.99
CA ALA A 116 -18.00 12.02 0.11
C ALA A 116 -19.54 12.04 0.19
N LEU A 117 -20.06 11.92 1.40
CA LEU A 117 -21.47 12.19 1.65
C LEU A 117 -21.77 13.68 1.39
N GLY A 118 -22.84 13.96 0.67
CA GLY A 118 -23.14 15.32 0.25
C GLY A 118 -22.33 15.76 -0.98
N SER A 119 -22.06 14.83 -1.91
CA SER A 119 -21.30 15.05 -3.13
C SER A 119 -21.61 16.39 -3.80
N LEU A 120 -20.59 16.95 -4.45
CA LEU A 120 -20.65 18.30 -5.04
C LEU A 120 -21.91 18.51 -5.86
N PRO A 121 -22.66 19.61 -5.62
CA PRO A 121 -23.81 19.96 -6.44
C PRO A 121 -23.33 20.27 -7.86
N ASP A 122 -24.10 19.82 -8.84
CA ASP A 122 -23.85 20.10 -10.24
C ASP A 122 -24.45 21.48 -10.58
N GLY A 123 -23.61 22.50 -10.56
CA GLY A 123 -24.02 23.89 -10.81
C GLY A 123 -24.42 24.65 -9.54
N VAL A 124 -25.45 25.56 -9.68
CA VAL A 124 -25.88 26.40 -8.58
C VAL A 124 -26.56 25.56 -7.50
N PRO A 125 -26.27 25.75 -6.20
CA PRO A 125 -26.93 25.04 -5.11
C PRO A 125 -28.45 25.19 -5.23
N SER A 126 -29.15 24.05 -5.20
CA SER A 126 -30.62 23.99 -5.25
C SER A 126 -31.18 23.71 -3.86
N ALA A 127 -32.35 24.25 -3.55
CA ALA A 127 -33.11 23.87 -2.36
C ALA A 127 -33.65 22.42 -2.41
N VAL A 128 -33.53 21.77 -3.56
CA VAL A 128 -33.93 20.40 -3.76
C VAL A 128 -32.78 19.48 -3.25
N THR A 129 -33.11 18.51 -2.43
CA THR A 129 -32.13 17.53 -1.86
C THR A 129 -31.66 16.47 -2.85
N THR A 130 -32.04 16.56 -4.12
CA THR A 130 -31.63 15.60 -5.15
C THR A 130 -30.16 15.84 -5.50
N GLN A 131 -29.37 14.81 -5.36
CA GLN A 131 -27.95 14.80 -5.73
C GLN A 131 -27.76 13.95 -6.98
N ARG A 132 -26.86 14.38 -7.86
CA ARG A 132 -26.41 13.56 -8.98
C ARG A 132 -25.25 12.69 -8.56
N SER A 133 -25.25 11.44 -8.99
CA SER A 133 -24.11 10.56 -8.79
C SER A 133 -22.90 11.12 -9.53
N PRO A 134 -21.71 11.17 -8.90
CA PRO A 134 -20.49 11.53 -9.60
C PRO A 134 -20.20 10.51 -10.71
N ALA A 135 -19.45 10.94 -11.73
CA ALA A 135 -18.88 10.01 -12.70
C ALA A 135 -17.94 8.99 -12.02
N ASP A 136 -17.74 7.85 -12.64
CA ASP A 136 -16.81 6.80 -12.17
C ASP A 136 -17.12 6.25 -10.76
N VAL A 137 -18.39 6.06 -10.47
CA VAL A 137 -18.84 5.49 -9.18
C VAL A 137 -18.54 4.01 -9.01
N ILE A 138 -18.22 3.28 -10.10
CA ILE A 138 -17.92 1.85 -10.07
C ILE A 138 -16.49 1.66 -10.52
N ARG A 139 -15.68 1.01 -9.67
CA ARG A 139 -14.29 0.68 -9.97
C ARG A 139 -14.07 -0.82 -9.89
N ILE A 140 -13.59 -1.40 -10.98
CA ILE A 140 -13.12 -2.79 -10.98
C ILE A 140 -11.70 -2.78 -10.41
N ARG A 141 -11.54 -3.23 -9.18
CA ARG A 141 -10.24 -3.29 -8.52
C ARG A 141 -9.42 -4.46 -8.97
N ARG A 142 -10.07 -5.62 -9.17
CA ARG A 142 -9.44 -6.89 -9.53
C ARG A 142 -10.37 -7.66 -10.44
N ALA A 143 -9.79 -8.41 -11.39
CA ALA A 143 -10.51 -9.38 -12.22
C ALA A 143 -9.49 -10.39 -12.75
N TRP A 144 -9.65 -11.68 -12.41
CA TRP A 144 -8.71 -12.71 -12.81
C TRP A 144 -9.39 -14.06 -12.98
N GLY A 145 -8.74 -14.94 -13.75
CA GLY A 145 -9.12 -16.33 -13.91
C GLY A 145 -8.14 -17.25 -13.17
N GLU A 146 -8.63 -18.36 -12.70
CA GLU A 146 -7.87 -19.42 -12.04
C GLU A 146 -8.12 -20.76 -12.74
N LEU A 147 -7.07 -21.54 -12.93
CA LEU A 147 -7.11 -22.89 -13.50
C LEU A 147 -6.37 -23.84 -12.58
N LEU A 148 -7.08 -24.79 -12.00
CA LEU A 148 -6.48 -25.89 -11.25
C LEU A 148 -5.91 -26.93 -12.19
N LEU A 149 -4.64 -27.23 -12.02
CA LEU A 149 -3.91 -28.28 -12.73
C LEU A 149 -3.56 -29.40 -11.74
N PRO A 150 -3.27 -30.62 -12.18
CA PRO A 150 -2.90 -31.72 -11.27
C PRO A 150 -1.67 -31.43 -10.38
N PHE A 151 -0.85 -30.48 -10.76
CA PHE A 151 0.40 -30.14 -10.09
C PHE A 151 0.46 -28.69 -9.57
N GLY A 152 -0.65 -27.93 -9.62
CA GLY A 152 -0.68 -26.56 -9.11
C GLY A 152 -1.77 -25.71 -9.73
N PHE A 153 -1.69 -24.42 -9.47
CA PHE A 153 -2.61 -23.39 -9.96
C PHE A 153 -1.95 -22.48 -10.98
N LEU A 154 -2.62 -22.26 -12.10
CA LEU A 154 -2.31 -21.18 -13.02
C LEU A 154 -3.34 -20.06 -12.83
N THR A 155 -2.87 -18.84 -12.67
CA THR A 155 -3.74 -17.66 -12.52
C THR A 155 -3.33 -16.56 -13.50
N ALA A 156 -4.31 -15.85 -14.06
CA ALA A 156 -4.07 -14.78 -15.02
C ALA A 156 -5.09 -13.65 -14.87
N GLY A 157 -4.63 -12.41 -14.86
CA GLY A 157 -5.47 -11.20 -14.80
C GLY A 157 -4.97 -10.20 -13.76
N ARG A 158 -5.81 -9.23 -13.42
CA ARG A 158 -5.53 -8.25 -12.38
C ARG A 158 -5.91 -8.80 -11.02
N MET A 159 -4.92 -9.10 -10.19
CA MET A 159 -5.12 -9.70 -8.88
C MET A 159 -4.40 -8.91 -7.79
N GLY A 160 -4.86 -9.05 -6.55
CA GLY A 160 -4.23 -8.40 -5.41
C GLY A 160 -2.83 -8.92 -5.14
N THR A 161 -1.99 -8.06 -4.59
CA THR A 161 -0.67 -8.42 -4.12
C THR A 161 -0.59 -8.17 -2.62
N HIS A 162 -0.37 -9.23 -1.86
CA HIS A 162 -0.20 -9.15 -0.41
C HIS A 162 0.89 -10.12 0.04
N TRP A 163 1.74 -9.66 0.96
CA TRP A 163 2.79 -10.49 1.54
C TRP A 163 2.96 -10.17 3.02
N GLY A 164 3.17 -11.20 3.83
CA GLY A 164 3.46 -11.10 5.25
C GLY A 164 2.44 -10.28 6.04
N LEU A 165 2.93 -9.30 6.76
CA LEU A 165 2.13 -8.30 7.49
C LEU A 165 1.61 -7.16 6.59
N GLY A 166 1.99 -7.16 5.33
CA GLY A 166 1.63 -6.11 4.38
C GLY A 166 2.48 -4.85 4.49
N MET A 167 3.73 -4.99 4.96
CA MET A 167 4.66 -3.88 5.07
C MET A 167 5.15 -3.40 3.69
N VAL A 168 5.46 -4.34 2.78
CA VAL A 168 5.96 -4.04 1.43
C VAL A 168 4.81 -4.09 0.42
N ALA A 169 4.02 -5.16 0.45
CA ALA A 169 2.91 -5.38 -0.49
C ALA A 169 1.62 -5.65 0.30
N ASN A 170 0.60 -4.83 0.08
CA ASN A 170 -0.66 -4.92 0.81
C ASN A 170 -1.85 -4.95 -0.14
N GLY A 171 -2.62 -6.02 -0.08
CA GLY A 171 -3.80 -6.22 -0.91
C GLY A 171 -4.99 -5.31 -0.58
N GLY A 172 -4.94 -4.54 0.52
CA GLY A 172 -6.00 -3.61 0.89
C GLY A 172 -7.30 -4.30 1.30
N ASP A 173 -7.21 -5.46 1.94
CA ASP A 173 -8.37 -6.26 2.32
C ASP A 173 -8.97 -5.86 3.69
N CYS A 174 -8.36 -4.92 4.41
CA CYS A 174 -8.93 -4.38 5.64
C CYS A 174 -10.10 -3.42 5.34
N LEU A 175 -11.01 -3.27 6.31
CA LEU A 175 -12.17 -2.38 6.19
C LEU A 175 -11.79 -0.91 5.99
N ASP A 176 -10.65 -0.50 6.56
CA ASP A 176 -10.15 0.88 6.53
C ASP A 176 -8.97 1.06 5.55
N CYS A 177 -8.74 0.10 4.65
CA CYS A 177 -7.72 0.18 3.61
C CYS A 177 -8.25 0.94 2.40
N ASP A 178 -7.43 1.86 1.87
CA ASP A 178 -7.77 2.69 0.72
C ASP A 178 -6.79 2.54 -0.46
N SER A 179 -5.58 2.01 -0.21
CA SER A 179 -4.45 1.95 -1.15
C SER A 179 -4.04 0.50 -1.41
N ALA A 180 -4.91 -0.26 -2.03
CA ALA A 180 -4.64 -1.67 -2.34
C ALA A 180 -3.65 -1.84 -3.49
N ASP A 181 -2.67 -2.73 -3.32
CA ASP A 181 -1.82 -3.20 -4.42
C ASP A 181 -2.56 -4.22 -5.29
N ALA A 182 -2.46 -4.04 -6.59
CA ALA A 182 -2.90 -4.99 -7.58
C ALA A 182 -1.91 -5.03 -8.76
N SER A 183 -1.75 -6.21 -9.34
CA SER A 183 -0.88 -6.42 -10.51
C SER A 183 -1.62 -7.14 -11.62
N ASP A 184 -1.41 -6.71 -12.86
CA ASP A 184 -1.75 -7.48 -14.04
C ASP A 184 -0.70 -8.59 -14.17
N ARG A 185 -1.09 -9.82 -13.85
CA ARG A 185 -0.18 -10.90 -13.50
C ARG A 185 -0.54 -12.21 -14.18
N LEU A 186 0.50 -12.95 -14.56
CA LEU A 186 0.44 -14.39 -14.82
C LEU A 186 1.24 -15.08 -13.71
N ALA A 187 0.62 -16.00 -12.98
CA ALA A 187 1.31 -16.70 -11.90
C ALA A 187 1.01 -18.20 -11.90
N PHE A 188 2.02 -18.97 -11.50
CA PHE A 188 1.93 -20.38 -11.24
C PHE A 188 2.27 -20.66 -9.78
N ILE A 189 1.39 -21.41 -9.10
CA ILE A 189 1.49 -21.70 -7.67
C ILE A 189 1.37 -23.21 -7.48
N THR A 190 2.30 -23.80 -6.74
CA THR A 190 2.31 -25.24 -6.51
C THR A 190 2.68 -25.59 -5.08
N PRO A 191 1.95 -26.54 -4.46
CA PRO A 191 2.39 -27.16 -3.21
C PRO A 191 3.47 -28.21 -3.49
N LEU A 192 4.64 -28.04 -2.90
CA LEU A 192 5.75 -28.99 -3.05
C LEU A 192 6.54 -29.09 -1.75
N ALA A 193 6.83 -30.30 -1.30
CA ALA A 193 7.64 -30.58 -0.10
C ALA A 193 7.16 -29.84 1.18
N GLY A 194 5.85 -29.75 1.36
CA GLY A 194 5.25 -29.10 2.54
C GLY A 194 5.26 -27.56 2.52
N HIS A 195 5.67 -26.98 1.40
CA HIS A 195 5.66 -25.53 1.17
C HIS A 195 4.80 -25.19 -0.03
N ILE A 196 4.37 -23.94 -0.09
CA ILE A 196 3.75 -23.34 -1.28
C ILE A 196 4.85 -22.59 -2.01
N TRP A 197 4.97 -22.83 -3.32
CA TRP A 197 5.89 -22.16 -4.22
C TRP A 197 5.12 -21.38 -5.24
N ALA A 198 5.52 -20.15 -5.50
CA ALA A 198 4.87 -19.29 -6.47
C ALA A 198 5.91 -18.62 -7.36
N LEU A 199 5.63 -18.60 -8.65
CA LEU A 199 6.36 -17.81 -9.64
C LEU A 199 5.35 -16.92 -10.36
N ALA A 200 5.62 -15.63 -10.45
CA ALA A 200 4.74 -14.66 -11.08
C ALA A 200 5.50 -13.74 -12.02
N TYR A 201 4.84 -13.37 -13.11
CA TYR A 201 5.28 -12.36 -14.06
C TYR A 201 4.24 -11.25 -14.13
N ASP A 202 4.63 -10.02 -13.79
CA ASP A 202 3.75 -8.87 -13.75
C ASP A 202 4.01 -7.92 -14.92
N PHE A 203 2.94 -7.50 -15.56
CA PHE A 203 2.89 -6.40 -16.50
C PHE A 203 2.69 -5.08 -15.73
N SER A 204 3.73 -4.62 -15.02
CA SER A 204 3.62 -3.53 -14.04
C SER A 204 3.25 -2.19 -14.66
N ALA A 205 3.78 -1.89 -15.84
CA ALA A 205 3.35 -0.76 -16.67
C ALA A 205 3.60 -1.07 -18.14
N THR A 206 2.81 -0.47 -19.00
CA THR A 206 2.98 -0.53 -20.45
C THR A 206 3.30 0.87 -20.96
N GLY A 207 4.23 0.98 -21.89
CA GLY A 207 4.59 2.22 -22.56
C GLY A 207 3.47 2.75 -23.47
N PRO A 208 3.78 3.59 -24.45
CA PRO A 208 2.78 4.20 -25.31
C PRO A 208 2.00 3.13 -26.09
N LEU A 209 0.69 3.28 -26.10
CA LEU A 209 -0.25 2.41 -26.80
C LEU A 209 -0.86 3.13 -28.00
N GLY A 210 -1.02 2.43 -29.10
CA GLY A 210 -1.75 2.88 -30.28
C GLY A 210 -2.95 1.99 -30.56
N GLN A 211 -4.02 2.58 -31.08
CA GLN A 211 -5.20 1.83 -31.49
C GLN A 211 -5.03 1.33 -32.93
N ARG A 212 -5.34 0.07 -33.18
CA ARG A 212 -5.41 -0.47 -34.56
C ARG A 212 -6.64 0.12 -35.29
N PRO A 213 -6.45 0.65 -36.51
CA PRO A 213 -7.57 1.32 -37.21
C PRO A 213 -8.79 0.44 -37.45
N ALA A 214 -8.60 -0.86 -37.73
CA ALA A 214 -9.66 -1.81 -38.02
C ALA A 214 -10.15 -2.66 -36.85
N GLN A 215 -9.59 -2.46 -35.66
CA GLN A 215 -9.90 -3.28 -34.48
C GLN A 215 -9.85 -2.41 -33.21
N ASN A 216 -10.80 -2.58 -32.32
CA ASN A 216 -10.78 -1.92 -31.03
C ASN A 216 -9.79 -2.60 -30.06
N ARG A 217 -8.54 -2.76 -30.49
CA ARG A 217 -7.46 -3.38 -29.71
C ARG A 217 -6.26 -2.46 -29.68
N MET A 218 -5.74 -2.25 -28.48
CA MET A 218 -4.51 -1.49 -28.27
C MET A 218 -3.29 -2.33 -28.64
N ILE A 219 -2.28 -1.68 -29.15
CA ILE A 219 -0.99 -2.25 -29.53
C ILE A 219 0.11 -1.48 -28.82
N ASP A 220 1.07 -2.20 -28.27
CA ASP A 220 2.27 -1.65 -27.65
C ASP A 220 3.21 -1.11 -28.75
N LEU A 221 3.45 0.19 -28.71
CA LEU A 221 4.25 0.88 -29.72
C LEU A 221 5.74 0.83 -29.40
N GLU A 222 6.12 0.66 -28.12
CA GLU A 222 7.54 0.62 -27.72
C GLU A 222 7.76 -0.30 -26.51
N ARG A 223 8.06 -1.54 -26.80
CA ARG A 223 8.19 -2.61 -25.79
C ARG A 223 9.33 -2.39 -24.79
N THR A 224 10.35 -1.63 -25.14
CA THR A 224 11.51 -1.38 -24.27
C THR A 224 11.18 -0.41 -23.13
N THR A 225 10.06 0.33 -23.25
CA THR A 225 9.60 1.26 -22.20
C THR A 225 8.68 0.58 -21.17
N ASN A 226 8.36 -0.68 -21.38
CA ASN A 226 7.53 -1.42 -20.45
C ASN A 226 8.26 -1.71 -19.14
N VAL A 227 7.55 -1.54 -18.03
CA VAL A 227 8.00 -2.01 -16.71
C VAL A 227 7.51 -3.43 -16.51
N ARG A 228 8.41 -4.34 -16.18
CA ARG A 228 8.13 -5.74 -15.92
C ARG A 228 8.67 -6.15 -14.57
N THR A 229 7.98 -7.11 -13.94
CA THR A 229 8.41 -7.65 -12.64
C THR A 229 8.31 -9.16 -12.67
N VAL A 230 9.33 -9.83 -12.14
CA VAL A 230 9.29 -11.24 -11.82
C VAL A 230 9.30 -11.39 -10.32
N THR A 231 8.44 -12.24 -9.81
CA THR A 231 8.32 -12.52 -8.38
C THR A 231 8.42 -14.01 -8.14
N PHE A 232 9.24 -14.38 -7.18
CA PHE A 232 9.33 -15.73 -6.65
C PHE A 232 9.00 -15.70 -5.17
N ALA A 233 8.12 -16.59 -4.73
CA ALA A 233 7.78 -16.73 -3.32
C ALA A 233 7.75 -18.19 -2.92
N TRP A 234 8.15 -18.47 -1.68
CA TRP A 234 7.98 -19.76 -1.05
C TRP A 234 7.60 -19.57 0.41
N LEU A 235 6.68 -20.39 0.90
CA LEU A 235 6.19 -20.24 2.26
C LEU A 235 5.66 -21.55 2.83
N ASN A 236 5.84 -21.73 4.13
CA ASN A 236 5.15 -22.71 4.94
C ASN A 236 4.01 -21.99 5.66
N TRP A 237 2.81 -22.13 5.14
CA TRP A 237 1.63 -21.45 5.66
C TRP A 237 0.57 -22.45 6.10
N LYS A 238 -0.22 -22.10 7.09
CA LYS A 238 -1.29 -22.93 7.63
C LYS A 238 -2.61 -22.16 7.59
N SER A 239 -3.70 -22.84 7.23
CA SER A 239 -5.03 -22.24 7.29
C SER A 239 -5.43 -21.90 8.73
N GLU A 240 -6.36 -20.97 8.90
CA GLU A 240 -6.88 -20.61 10.23
C GLU A 240 -7.48 -21.82 10.96
N GLU A 241 -8.13 -22.72 10.24
CA GLU A 241 -8.65 -23.97 10.80
C GLU A 241 -7.55 -24.85 11.38
N VAL A 242 -6.42 -24.96 10.69
CA VAL A 242 -5.25 -25.72 11.17
C VAL A 242 -4.67 -25.05 12.40
N ARG A 243 -4.50 -23.71 12.36
CA ARG A 243 -4.03 -22.96 13.53
C ARG A 243 -4.95 -23.14 14.73
N ALA A 244 -6.26 -22.99 14.54
CA ALA A 244 -7.25 -23.15 15.59
C ALA A 244 -7.25 -24.58 16.18
N ARG A 245 -7.14 -25.61 15.33
CA ARG A 245 -7.08 -27.00 15.75
C ARG A 245 -5.79 -27.28 16.57
N ARG A 246 -4.65 -26.77 16.11
CA ARG A 246 -3.38 -26.90 16.84
C ARG A 246 -3.42 -26.19 18.18
N ARG A 247 -3.97 -24.97 18.22
CA ARG A 247 -4.15 -24.18 19.43
C ARG A 247 -5.03 -24.90 20.47
N LYS A 248 -6.15 -25.50 20.03
CA LYS A 248 -7.01 -26.33 20.89
C LYS A 248 -6.28 -27.58 21.43
N ALA A 249 -5.30 -28.08 20.70
CA ALA A 249 -4.46 -29.22 21.11
C ALA A 249 -3.18 -28.78 21.88
N ASP A 250 -3.12 -27.53 22.34
CA ASP A 250 -1.98 -26.91 23.03
C ASP A 250 -0.65 -27.00 22.26
N LYS A 251 -0.72 -26.89 20.92
CA LYS A 251 0.44 -27.00 20.03
C LYS A 251 0.74 -25.67 19.36
N THR A 252 1.99 -25.27 19.40
CA THR A 252 2.51 -24.10 18.68
C THR A 252 2.47 -24.35 17.17
N THR A 253 2.11 -23.32 16.40
CA THR A 253 2.22 -23.31 14.94
C THR A 253 3.36 -22.38 14.53
N VAL A 254 4.21 -22.88 13.64
CA VAL A 254 5.32 -22.13 13.03
C VAL A 254 5.03 -21.96 11.55
N GLU A 255 5.09 -20.73 11.07
CA GLU A 255 4.90 -20.36 9.69
C GLU A 255 6.01 -19.40 9.27
N TYR A 256 6.44 -19.49 8.03
CA TYR A 256 7.53 -18.66 7.50
C TYR A 256 7.54 -18.67 5.99
N GLY A 257 8.19 -17.68 5.40
CA GLY A 257 8.35 -17.61 3.95
C GLY A 257 9.29 -16.50 3.52
N SER A 258 9.58 -16.47 2.24
CA SER A 258 10.33 -15.42 1.59
C SER A 258 9.69 -15.05 0.26
N TYR A 259 9.75 -13.77 -0.04
CA TYR A 259 9.25 -13.12 -1.26
C TYR A 259 10.42 -12.39 -1.90
N ILE A 260 10.74 -12.74 -3.15
CA ILE A 260 11.84 -12.16 -3.91
C ILE A 260 11.26 -11.58 -5.18
N THR A 261 11.53 -10.32 -5.45
CA THR A 261 11.04 -9.66 -6.65
C THR A 261 12.15 -8.93 -7.37
N HIS A 262 12.09 -8.93 -8.70
CA HIS A 262 12.97 -8.17 -9.56
C HIS A 262 12.14 -7.41 -10.60
N ARG A 263 12.34 -6.09 -10.67
CA ARG A 263 11.62 -5.17 -11.56
C ARG A 263 12.61 -4.42 -12.43
N TRP A 264 12.27 -4.24 -13.71
CA TRP A 264 13.15 -3.53 -14.64
C TRP A 264 12.38 -2.76 -15.70
N GLN A 265 13.05 -1.75 -16.26
CA GLN A 265 12.63 -0.96 -17.41
C GLN A 265 13.90 -0.49 -18.14
N SER A 266 14.00 -0.73 -19.45
CA SER A 266 15.18 -0.33 -20.23
C SER A 266 15.11 1.13 -20.64
N ASN A 267 14.06 1.51 -21.33
CA ASN A 267 13.81 2.86 -21.81
C ASN A 267 12.57 3.46 -21.17
N ASP A 268 12.35 4.74 -21.38
CA ASP A 268 11.20 5.47 -20.91
C ASP A 268 10.81 6.57 -21.90
N ILE A 269 9.53 6.96 -21.89
CA ILE A 269 9.01 8.11 -22.63
C ILE A 269 8.26 9.01 -21.65
N PRO A 270 8.96 9.91 -20.95
CA PRO A 270 8.35 10.76 -19.91
C PRO A 270 7.14 11.55 -20.38
N GLY A 271 7.08 11.94 -21.65
CA GLY A 271 5.95 12.65 -22.22
C GLY A 271 4.61 11.90 -22.16
N THR A 272 4.60 10.57 -21.96
CA THR A 272 3.35 9.79 -21.83
C THR A 272 2.64 10.01 -20.50
N TYR A 273 3.36 10.38 -19.46
CA TYR A 273 2.81 10.60 -18.11
C TYR A 273 3.12 11.99 -17.54
N LEU A 274 4.05 12.70 -18.16
CA LEU A 274 4.45 14.06 -17.76
C LEU A 274 4.41 14.97 -19.00
N PRO A 275 3.27 15.58 -19.33
CA PRO A 275 3.13 16.40 -20.53
C PRO A 275 4.15 17.54 -20.64
N THR A 276 4.61 18.08 -19.50
CA THR A 276 5.65 19.12 -19.43
C THR A 276 7.04 18.63 -19.84
N ALA A 277 7.26 17.32 -19.90
CA ALA A 277 8.50 16.72 -20.38
C ALA A 277 8.53 16.49 -21.90
N GLN A 278 7.55 16.96 -22.64
CA GLN A 278 7.57 16.90 -24.11
C GLN A 278 8.72 17.75 -24.65
N PRO A 279 9.51 17.27 -25.59
CA PRO A 279 10.48 18.09 -26.29
C PRO A 279 9.76 19.18 -27.08
N ILE A 280 10.40 20.37 -27.16
CA ILE A 280 9.87 21.51 -27.93
C ILE A 280 9.69 21.11 -29.42
N ASP A 281 10.63 20.31 -29.94
CA ASP A 281 10.51 19.69 -31.26
C ASP A 281 10.63 18.15 -31.08
N PRO A 282 9.53 17.39 -31.22
CA PRO A 282 9.56 15.94 -31.06
C PRO A 282 10.40 15.22 -32.13
N PHE A 283 10.75 15.91 -33.22
CA PHE A 283 11.57 15.34 -34.30
C PHE A 283 13.03 15.75 -34.26
N ALA A 284 13.40 16.76 -33.46
CA ALA A 284 14.74 17.32 -33.43
C ALA A 284 15.81 16.33 -32.91
N ASN A 285 15.44 15.30 -32.15
CA ASN A 285 16.36 14.34 -31.53
C ASN A 285 16.15 12.90 -32.00
N GLY A 286 15.62 12.69 -33.20
CA GLY A 286 15.56 11.37 -33.86
C GLY A 286 14.67 10.33 -33.20
N GLY A 287 13.75 10.73 -32.32
CA GLY A 287 12.81 9.81 -31.69
C GLY A 287 11.85 10.51 -30.73
N ALA A 288 10.75 9.91 -30.41
CA ALA A 288 9.62 10.40 -29.61
C ALA A 288 9.97 10.68 -28.15
N GLY A 289 11.09 11.30 -27.85
CA GLY A 289 11.51 11.60 -26.47
C GLY A 289 11.90 10.37 -25.65
N ILE A 290 12.37 9.31 -26.32
CA ILE A 290 12.82 8.07 -25.65
C ILE A 290 14.10 8.38 -24.85
N MET A 291 14.14 7.93 -23.61
CA MET A 291 15.28 8.02 -22.71
C MET A 291 15.73 6.63 -22.29
N ALA A 292 17.04 6.40 -22.26
CA ALA A 292 17.63 5.19 -21.67
C ALA A 292 17.50 5.28 -20.12
N ARG A 293 16.43 4.73 -19.57
CA ARG A 293 16.13 4.78 -18.13
C ARG A 293 17.03 3.86 -17.31
N GLY A 294 17.24 2.64 -17.77
CA GLY A 294 18.07 1.63 -17.10
C GLY A 294 17.61 1.35 -15.66
N TYR A 295 16.30 1.38 -15.40
CA TYR A 295 15.75 1.10 -14.08
C TYR A 295 15.83 -0.39 -13.75
N ARG A 296 16.36 -0.72 -12.59
CA ARG A 296 16.44 -2.06 -12.03
C ARG A 296 16.24 -1.98 -10.52
N ALA A 297 15.32 -2.77 -9.99
CA ALA A 297 15.07 -2.89 -8.57
C ALA A 297 14.89 -4.35 -8.17
N SER A 298 15.48 -4.73 -7.05
CA SER A 298 15.29 -6.04 -6.45
C SER A 298 14.93 -5.88 -4.99
N ALA A 299 13.99 -6.67 -4.52
CA ALA A 299 13.64 -6.75 -3.12
C ALA A 299 13.64 -8.20 -2.66
N ILE A 300 14.10 -8.42 -1.44
CA ILE A 300 13.99 -9.67 -0.71
C ILE A 300 13.24 -9.35 0.58
N ASP A 301 12.18 -10.08 0.83
CA ASP A 301 11.36 -9.98 2.02
C ASP A 301 11.26 -11.33 2.70
N GLY A 302 11.42 -11.36 4.00
CA GLY A 302 11.27 -12.52 4.85
C GLY A 302 10.17 -12.32 5.87
N TRP A 303 9.28 -13.28 5.99
CA TRP A 303 8.19 -13.29 6.94
C TRP A 303 8.24 -14.52 7.84
N PHE A 304 7.89 -14.31 9.11
CA PHE A 304 7.89 -15.36 10.13
C PHE A 304 6.73 -15.14 11.11
N LYS A 305 6.05 -16.23 11.49
CA LYS A 305 4.94 -16.20 12.44
C LYS A 305 4.97 -17.39 13.39
N LEU A 306 4.86 -17.11 14.67
CA LEU A 306 4.63 -18.08 15.74
C LEU A 306 3.25 -17.85 16.34
N THR A 307 2.44 -18.89 16.37
CA THR A 307 1.14 -18.89 17.04
C THR A 307 1.17 -19.91 18.17
N PHE A 308 1.24 -19.42 19.39
CA PHE A 308 1.09 -20.19 20.62
C PHE A 308 -0.39 -20.25 21.02
N PRO A 309 -0.78 -21.14 21.95
CA PRO A 309 -2.13 -21.13 22.53
C PRO A 309 -2.52 -19.79 23.15
N TRP A 310 -1.57 -19.08 23.73
CA TRP A 310 -1.74 -17.86 24.50
C TRP A 310 -1.04 -16.63 23.92
N ALA A 311 -0.31 -16.75 22.81
CA ALA A 311 0.40 -15.62 22.20
C ALA A 311 0.53 -15.76 20.68
N ARG A 312 0.71 -14.63 20.01
CA ARG A 312 1.13 -14.51 18.61
C ARG A 312 2.37 -13.62 18.54
N ILE A 313 3.37 -14.05 17.78
CA ILE A 313 4.52 -13.22 17.41
C ILE A 313 4.67 -13.33 15.89
N GLU A 314 4.74 -12.20 15.22
CA GLU A 314 4.85 -12.13 13.77
C GLU A 314 5.84 -11.05 13.38
N ALA A 315 6.71 -11.35 12.44
CA ALA A 315 7.76 -10.44 11.98
C ALA A 315 7.88 -10.47 10.46
N GLU A 316 8.20 -9.34 9.88
CA GLU A 316 8.50 -9.17 8.46
C GLU A 316 9.72 -8.24 8.34
N ALA A 317 10.65 -8.56 7.42
CA ALA A 317 11.81 -7.73 7.15
C ALA A 317 12.14 -7.76 5.66
N ALA A 318 12.36 -6.58 5.07
CA ALA A 318 12.63 -6.41 3.65
C ALA A 318 13.88 -5.58 3.40
N LEU A 319 14.68 -6.03 2.44
CA LEU A 319 15.79 -5.29 1.85
C LEU A 319 15.47 -5.01 0.39
N LEU A 320 15.48 -3.74 0.00
CA LEU A 320 15.30 -3.29 -1.37
C LEU A 320 16.59 -2.63 -1.87
N THR A 321 17.01 -2.98 -3.08
CA THR A 321 18.11 -2.34 -3.80
C THR A 321 17.65 -1.92 -5.18
N ALA A 322 18.00 -0.72 -5.61
CA ALA A 322 17.63 -0.22 -6.93
C ALA A 322 18.71 0.66 -7.54
N THR A 323 18.69 0.71 -8.88
CA THR A 323 19.48 1.66 -9.67
C THR A 323 18.61 2.23 -10.78
N VAL A 324 18.81 3.51 -11.09
CA VAL A 324 18.25 4.19 -12.26
C VAL A 324 19.40 4.87 -12.97
N ASP A 325 19.79 4.36 -14.14
CA ASP A 325 20.95 4.86 -14.87
C ASP A 325 20.75 6.32 -15.30
N GLN A 326 19.50 6.68 -15.63
CA GLN A 326 19.12 8.05 -15.96
C GLN A 326 17.83 8.46 -15.26
N GLY A 327 17.94 9.31 -14.24
CA GLY A 327 16.81 9.80 -13.44
C GLY A 327 16.11 11.05 -14.02
N SER A 328 16.64 11.67 -15.06
CA SER A 328 16.01 12.86 -15.67
C SER A 328 14.59 12.55 -16.16
N LEU A 329 13.71 13.51 -16.02
CA LEU A 329 12.36 13.47 -16.59
C LEU A 329 12.25 14.30 -17.89
N VAL A 330 13.31 15.00 -18.27
CA VAL A 330 13.33 15.87 -19.45
C VAL A 330 14.15 15.22 -20.55
N PRO A 331 13.58 14.89 -21.71
CA PRO A 331 14.31 14.34 -22.86
C PRO A 331 15.48 15.26 -23.27
N GLY A 332 16.63 14.66 -23.54
CA GLY A 332 17.86 15.39 -23.92
C GLY A 332 18.62 16.02 -22.75
N VAL A 333 18.06 16.04 -21.54
CA VAL A 333 18.76 16.47 -20.33
C VAL A 333 19.23 15.24 -19.56
N LEU A 334 20.54 15.05 -19.50
CA LEU A 334 21.14 13.91 -18.80
C LEU A 334 21.67 14.31 -17.43
N LEU A 335 21.35 13.52 -16.43
CA LEU A 335 21.99 13.59 -15.12
C LEU A 335 23.38 12.93 -15.21
N ARG A 336 24.34 13.45 -14.44
CA ARG A 336 25.73 12.97 -14.51
C ARG A 336 25.93 11.59 -13.89
N GLU A 337 25.15 11.28 -12.85
CA GLU A 337 25.33 10.07 -12.07
C GLU A 337 24.02 9.28 -11.98
N PRO A 338 24.10 7.94 -11.97
CA PRO A 338 22.95 7.10 -11.76
C PRO A 338 22.42 7.29 -10.33
N ILE A 339 21.12 7.15 -10.16
CA ILE A 339 20.47 7.10 -8.86
C ILE A 339 20.62 5.69 -8.29
N LYS A 340 20.97 5.59 -7.02
CA LYS A 340 21.13 4.33 -6.30
C LYS A 340 20.22 4.30 -5.07
N SER A 341 19.75 3.13 -4.72
CA SER A 341 18.89 2.94 -3.55
C SER A 341 19.26 1.67 -2.81
N ARG A 342 19.31 1.76 -1.48
CA ARG A 342 19.39 0.62 -0.57
C ARG A 342 18.52 0.91 0.64
N GLN A 343 17.38 0.26 0.71
CA GLN A 343 16.35 0.52 1.71
C GLN A 343 16.14 -0.72 2.57
N LEU A 344 15.95 -0.54 3.87
CA LEU A 344 15.68 -1.58 4.84
C LEU A 344 14.43 -1.24 5.64
N GLY A 345 13.48 -2.17 5.67
CA GLY A 345 12.29 -2.12 6.52
C GLY A 345 12.18 -3.37 7.38
N ALA A 346 11.71 -3.24 8.60
CA ALA A 346 11.41 -4.36 9.47
C ALA A 346 10.26 -4.04 10.42
N VAL A 347 9.44 -5.03 10.71
CA VAL A 347 8.33 -4.92 11.68
C VAL A 347 8.26 -6.17 12.54
N LEU A 348 7.82 -5.98 13.77
CA LEU A 348 7.50 -7.02 14.73
C LEU A 348 6.15 -6.69 15.34
N GLN A 349 5.25 -7.66 15.38
CA GLN A 349 3.98 -7.59 16.09
C GLN A 349 3.89 -8.73 17.08
N SER A 350 3.43 -8.45 18.28
CA SER A 350 3.20 -9.46 19.31
C SER A 350 1.90 -9.19 20.06
N ASP A 351 1.12 -10.25 20.27
CA ASP A 351 -0.08 -10.25 21.09
C ASP A 351 0.04 -11.36 22.14
N PHE A 352 -0.22 -11.03 23.38
CA PHE A 352 -0.24 -11.94 24.52
C PHE A 352 -1.67 -11.99 25.08
N GLY A 353 -2.21 -13.17 25.21
CA GLY A 353 -3.59 -13.49 25.56
C GLY A 353 -4.21 -14.39 24.51
N ALA A 354 -4.96 -15.41 24.94
CA ALA A 354 -5.72 -16.24 24.01
C ALA A 354 -6.78 -15.40 23.28
N PRO A 355 -7.19 -15.75 22.05
CA PRO A 355 -8.21 -14.99 21.31
C PRO A 355 -9.53 -14.80 22.08
N GLU A 356 -9.87 -15.78 22.92
CA GLU A 356 -11.06 -15.79 23.75
C GLU A 356 -10.85 -15.06 25.09
N SER A 357 -9.63 -14.64 25.41
CA SER A 357 -9.33 -13.94 26.66
C SER A 357 -10.02 -12.59 26.72
N ARG A 358 -10.54 -12.27 27.89
CA ARG A 358 -11.13 -10.96 28.17
C ARG A 358 -10.08 -9.83 28.06
N PHE A 359 -8.82 -10.12 28.34
CA PHE A 359 -7.71 -9.19 28.28
C PHE A 359 -6.61 -9.72 27.37
N SER A 360 -6.06 -8.85 26.53
CA SER A 360 -4.82 -9.10 25.79
C SER A 360 -3.98 -7.82 25.76
N ALA A 361 -2.66 -8.00 25.73
CA ALA A 361 -1.70 -6.93 25.56
C ALA A 361 -0.66 -7.31 24.54
N GLY A 362 0.00 -6.34 23.94
CA GLY A 362 1.01 -6.61 22.94
C GLY A 362 1.95 -5.44 22.71
N LEU A 363 2.92 -5.68 21.84
CA LEU A 363 3.89 -4.71 21.39
C LEU A 363 4.07 -4.83 19.88
N ASP A 364 3.87 -3.72 19.18
CA ASP A 364 4.29 -3.55 17.81
C ASP A 364 5.54 -2.69 17.77
N ALA A 365 6.51 -3.05 16.95
CA ALA A 365 7.71 -2.28 16.72
C ALA A 365 8.06 -2.29 15.23
N GLY A 366 8.69 -1.24 14.75
CA GLY A 366 9.12 -1.17 13.36
C GLY A 366 10.28 -0.25 13.15
N TYR A 367 10.97 -0.50 12.05
CA TYR A 367 12.10 0.25 11.56
C TYR A 367 11.96 0.46 10.05
N ALA A 368 12.10 1.70 9.61
CA ALA A 368 12.24 2.08 8.21
C ALA A 368 13.50 2.92 8.05
N SER A 369 14.41 2.50 7.18
CA SER A 369 15.63 3.27 6.91
C SER A 369 15.31 4.68 6.45
N GLY A 370 16.19 5.60 6.75
CA GLY A 370 16.11 7.00 6.35
C GLY A 370 17.20 7.37 5.36
N ASP A 371 17.04 8.54 4.78
CA ASP A 371 17.96 9.17 3.85
C ASP A 371 18.28 10.58 4.34
N PRO A 372 19.56 11.00 4.43
CA PRO A 372 19.90 12.35 4.88
C PRO A 372 19.47 13.42 3.87
N ALA A 373 19.30 13.06 2.61
CA ALA A 373 18.88 13.96 1.55
C ALA A 373 17.92 13.24 0.58
N PRO A 374 16.69 12.93 1.00
CA PRO A 374 15.74 12.14 0.21
C PRO A 374 15.12 12.97 -0.93
N GLY A 375 15.90 13.37 -1.84
CA GLY A 375 15.51 14.09 -3.04
C GLY A 375 16.71 14.12 -3.97
N PHE A 376 16.48 14.12 -5.26
CA PHE A 376 17.54 14.04 -6.28
C PHE A 376 18.33 15.34 -6.47
N GLY A 377 18.57 16.08 -5.40
CA GLY A 377 19.29 17.34 -5.48
C GLY A 377 18.58 18.36 -6.37
N VAL A 378 17.27 18.48 -6.24
CA VAL A 378 16.49 19.43 -7.03
C VAL A 378 17.01 20.83 -6.80
N VAL A 379 17.31 21.49 -7.89
CA VAL A 379 17.77 22.88 -7.88
C VAL A 379 16.67 23.74 -7.27
N GLN A 380 17.04 24.47 -6.22
CA GLN A 380 16.16 25.48 -5.63
C GLN A 380 15.63 26.44 -6.69
N ARG A 381 14.36 26.80 -6.61
CA ARG A 381 13.83 27.88 -7.41
C ARG A 381 14.59 29.16 -7.08
N PRO A 382 14.95 29.99 -8.07
CA PRO A 382 15.55 31.30 -7.81
C PRO A 382 14.69 32.09 -6.83
N GLY A 383 15.31 32.61 -5.76
CA GLY A 383 14.63 33.39 -4.72
C GLY A 383 13.98 32.59 -3.59
N ALA A 384 13.95 31.27 -3.65
CA ALA A 384 13.50 30.46 -2.53
C ALA A 384 14.58 30.35 -1.44
N ALA A 385 14.18 30.34 -0.17
CA ALA A 385 15.07 30.11 0.94
C ALA A 385 15.62 28.66 0.89
N ALA A 386 16.88 28.49 1.33
CA ALA A 386 17.45 27.15 1.45
C ALA A 386 16.67 26.33 2.47
N PRO A 387 16.27 25.09 2.13
CA PRO A 387 15.61 24.23 3.09
C PRO A 387 16.48 23.99 4.31
N ARG A 388 15.86 23.95 5.48
CA ARG A 388 16.53 23.73 6.77
C ARG A 388 16.14 22.36 7.32
N PRO A 389 17.02 21.72 8.12
CA PRO A 389 16.61 20.52 8.85
C PRO A 389 15.33 20.76 9.66
N GLY A 390 14.34 19.90 9.47
CA GLY A 390 13.02 20.03 10.10
C GLY A 390 11.96 20.73 9.26
N ASP A 391 12.28 21.27 8.10
CA ASP A 391 11.28 21.76 7.14
C ASP A 391 10.46 20.58 6.60
N LEU A 392 9.19 20.82 6.26
CA LEU A 392 8.24 19.78 5.95
C LEU A 392 7.87 19.67 4.46
N ASP A 393 8.49 20.46 3.63
CA ASP A 393 8.23 20.43 2.19
C ASP A 393 9.50 20.66 1.36
N GLY A 394 9.37 20.32 0.09
CA GLY A 394 10.39 20.51 -0.91
C GLY A 394 11.47 19.43 -0.89
N PRO A 395 11.98 19.08 -2.06
CA PRO A 395 13.07 18.14 -2.18
C PRO A 395 14.33 18.74 -1.56
N GLN A 396 15.03 17.91 -0.81
CA GLN A 396 16.21 18.28 -0.05
C GLN A 396 17.48 17.77 -0.75
N ALA A 397 18.45 18.63 -0.95
CA ALA A 397 19.78 18.28 -1.43
C ALA A 397 20.83 18.57 -0.35
N ASN A 398 20.88 17.72 0.65
CA ASN A 398 21.90 17.79 1.70
C ASN A 398 22.37 16.39 2.09
N PRO A 399 23.56 15.95 1.69
CA PRO A 399 24.60 16.71 0.98
C PRO A 399 24.23 17.07 -0.48
N ARG A 400 24.85 18.11 -1.00
CA ARG A 400 24.68 18.50 -2.41
C ARG A 400 25.16 17.37 -3.33
N ARG A 401 24.45 17.14 -4.45
CA ARG A 401 24.71 16.09 -5.43
C ARG A 401 24.56 14.68 -4.87
N ASP A 402 23.69 14.52 -3.89
CA ASP A 402 23.32 13.19 -3.45
C ASP A 402 22.57 12.46 -4.56
N ASN A 403 23.04 11.26 -4.89
CA ASN A 403 22.44 10.37 -5.89
C ASN A 403 21.81 9.13 -5.24
N ARG A 404 21.57 9.16 -3.93
CA ARG A 404 20.98 8.05 -3.16
C ARG A 404 19.55 8.35 -2.80
N VAL A 405 18.73 7.27 -2.69
CA VAL A 405 17.36 7.28 -2.17
C VAL A 405 17.22 6.07 -1.27
N ASP A 406 17.60 6.22 -0.02
CA ASP A 406 17.72 5.11 0.93
C ASP A 406 16.56 5.05 1.96
N ASN A 407 15.59 5.96 1.88
CA ASN A 407 14.43 5.98 2.76
C ASN A 407 13.43 4.89 2.41
N PHE A 408 13.35 3.86 3.26
CA PHE A 408 12.32 2.84 3.14
C PHE A 408 10.95 3.42 3.51
N ARG A 409 9.93 3.04 2.77
CA ARG A 409 8.56 3.44 3.05
C ARG A 409 7.68 2.21 3.12
N PHE A 410 6.95 2.06 4.22
CA PHE A 410 5.94 1.03 4.37
C PHE A 410 4.75 1.31 3.45
N HIS A 411 4.05 0.27 3.10
CA HIS A 411 2.77 0.43 2.39
C HIS A 411 1.81 1.30 3.22
N SER A 412 1.08 2.21 2.57
CA SER A 412 0.19 3.15 3.25
C SER A 412 -0.96 2.48 4.01
N ASP A 413 -1.36 1.27 3.61
CA ASP A 413 -2.35 0.47 4.34
C ASP A 413 -1.75 -0.39 5.46
N TYR A 414 -0.44 -0.33 5.70
CA TYR A 414 0.16 -0.83 6.94
C TYR A 414 -0.10 0.17 8.07
N ARG A 415 -1.16 -0.04 8.81
CA ARG A 415 -1.69 0.92 9.78
C ARG A 415 -1.06 0.75 11.15
N VAL A 416 -0.24 1.70 11.57
CA VAL A 416 0.41 1.73 12.88
C VAL A 416 -0.37 2.59 13.87
N ASP A 417 -0.76 3.80 13.45
CA ASP A 417 -1.49 4.76 14.25
C ASP A 417 -2.59 5.46 13.42
N ARG A 418 -3.25 6.44 14.01
CA ARG A 418 -4.32 7.18 13.37
C ARG A 418 -3.95 8.61 12.97
N ILE A 419 -2.80 9.11 13.37
CA ILE A 419 -2.44 10.52 13.19
C ILE A 419 -1.09 10.65 12.50
N LEU A 420 0.01 10.28 13.18
CA LEU A 420 1.37 10.58 12.72
C LEU A 420 1.69 9.91 11.38
N PHE A 421 1.63 8.58 11.35
CA PHE A 421 2.00 7.84 10.14
C PHE A 421 0.84 7.72 9.15
N ARG A 422 -0.40 7.88 9.60
CA ARG A 422 -1.55 7.81 8.72
C ARG A 422 -1.83 9.14 8.01
N GLU A 423 -2.05 10.21 8.78
CA GLU A 423 -2.54 11.49 8.24
C GLU A 423 -1.41 12.47 7.96
N VAL A 424 -0.42 12.57 8.84
CA VAL A 424 0.65 13.57 8.70
C VAL A 424 1.74 13.12 7.74
N LEU A 425 2.20 11.88 7.84
CA LEU A 425 3.28 11.32 7.00
C LEU A 425 2.77 10.41 5.87
N GLY A 426 1.56 9.89 5.97
CA GLY A 426 0.92 9.01 5.01
C GLY A 426 1.46 7.57 5.00
N ALA A 427 2.61 7.30 5.61
CA ALA A 427 3.19 5.98 5.81
C ALA A 427 4.32 6.04 6.83
N VAL A 428 4.79 4.88 7.31
CA VAL A 428 6.03 4.79 8.10
C VAL A 428 7.22 4.91 7.15
N THR A 429 8.06 5.91 7.38
CA THR A 429 9.30 6.12 6.63
C THR A 429 10.30 6.87 7.51
N ASP A 430 11.61 6.59 7.35
CA ASP A 430 12.69 7.18 8.15
C ASP A 430 12.38 7.18 9.65
N ALA A 431 11.90 6.08 10.16
CA ALA A 431 11.42 6.02 11.54
C ALA A 431 11.77 4.69 12.20
N VAL A 432 12.00 4.79 13.50
CA VAL A 432 11.88 3.67 14.42
C VAL A 432 10.72 3.95 15.37
N TYR A 433 9.87 2.97 15.62
CA TYR A 433 8.75 3.11 16.54
C TYR A 433 8.56 1.88 17.43
N ALA A 434 7.94 2.11 18.57
CA ALA A 434 7.40 1.09 19.45
C ALA A 434 5.98 1.50 19.86
N ARG A 435 5.05 0.53 19.83
CA ARG A 435 3.63 0.74 20.09
C ARG A 435 3.10 -0.35 21.03
N PRO A 436 3.30 -0.24 22.35
CA PRO A 436 2.57 -1.08 23.30
C PRO A 436 1.08 -0.82 23.19
N HIS A 437 0.30 -1.91 23.25
CA HIS A 437 -1.15 -1.84 23.16
C HIS A 437 -1.82 -2.85 24.08
N ALA A 438 -3.09 -2.59 24.41
CA ALA A 438 -3.90 -3.48 25.21
C ALA A 438 -5.34 -3.49 24.69
N ARG A 439 -6.01 -4.61 24.85
CA ARG A 439 -7.43 -4.80 24.52
C ARG A 439 -8.15 -5.41 25.72
N VAL A 440 -9.34 -4.89 26.00
CA VAL A 440 -10.26 -5.46 27.00
C VAL A 440 -11.60 -5.71 26.34
N THR A 441 -12.08 -6.94 26.38
CA THR A 441 -13.44 -7.29 25.95
C THR A 441 -14.42 -6.94 27.08
N ILE A 442 -15.30 -5.97 26.81
CA ILE A 442 -16.28 -5.45 27.76
C ILE A 442 -17.49 -6.37 27.81
N ALA A 443 -18.02 -6.72 26.64
CA ALA A 443 -19.18 -7.58 26.47
C ALA A 443 -19.00 -8.47 25.23
N SER A 444 -19.47 -9.70 25.31
CA SER A 444 -19.47 -10.66 24.21
C SER A 444 -20.80 -11.40 24.15
N ALA A 445 -21.44 -11.39 23.00
CA ALA A 445 -22.64 -12.15 22.67
C ALA A 445 -22.36 -12.97 21.41
N LYS A 446 -23.27 -13.90 21.05
CA LYS A 446 -23.10 -14.77 19.86
C LYS A 446 -22.91 -14.01 18.55
N SER A 447 -23.49 -12.83 18.43
CA SER A 447 -23.50 -12.02 17.20
C SER A 447 -22.72 -10.71 17.29
N ALA A 448 -22.23 -10.33 18.48
CA ALA A 448 -21.56 -9.06 18.67
C ALA A 448 -20.55 -9.11 19.83
N GLN A 449 -19.44 -8.41 19.66
CA GLN A 449 -18.43 -8.23 20.70
C GLN A 449 -18.11 -6.75 20.83
N VAL A 450 -18.09 -6.25 22.07
CA VAL A 450 -17.67 -4.89 22.40
C VAL A 450 -16.33 -4.97 23.11
N SER A 451 -15.32 -4.28 22.57
CA SER A 451 -13.98 -4.24 23.14
C SER A 451 -13.46 -2.81 23.18
N ALA A 452 -12.70 -2.47 24.20
CA ALA A 452 -11.92 -1.26 24.27
C ALA A 452 -10.45 -1.56 23.93
N HIS A 453 -9.84 -0.71 23.14
CA HIS A 453 -8.45 -0.79 22.75
C HIS A 453 -7.72 0.48 23.17
N ALA A 454 -6.54 0.33 23.73
CA ALA A 454 -5.65 1.43 24.06
C ALA A 454 -4.25 1.15 23.49
N ALA A 455 -3.61 2.16 22.94
CA ALA A 455 -2.24 2.07 22.47
C ALA A 455 -1.51 3.40 22.70
N VAL A 456 -0.21 3.28 22.93
CA VAL A 456 0.71 4.42 23.01
C VAL A 456 1.79 4.19 21.95
N ILE A 457 2.13 5.21 21.18
CA ILE A 457 3.22 5.13 20.21
C ILE A 457 4.34 6.09 20.60
N ALA A 458 5.56 5.56 20.61
CA ALA A 458 6.78 6.33 20.68
C ALA A 458 7.57 6.12 19.39
N SER A 459 7.99 7.21 18.75
CA SER A 459 8.75 7.14 17.51
C SER A 459 9.86 8.18 17.45
N SER A 460 10.89 7.88 16.64
CA SER A 460 12.00 8.80 16.36
C SER A 460 12.42 8.65 14.90
N ALA A 461 12.80 9.74 14.27
CA ALA A 461 13.43 9.68 12.95
C ALA A 461 14.78 8.95 13.04
N VAL A 462 15.10 8.15 12.03
CA VAL A 462 16.39 7.48 11.86
C VAL A 462 17.44 8.52 11.45
N GLN A 463 17.11 9.36 10.46
CA GLN A 463 17.95 10.46 10.01
C GLN A 463 17.46 11.78 10.62
N LYS A 464 18.13 12.22 11.67
CA LYS A 464 17.71 13.41 12.44
C LYS A 464 17.98 14.73 11.74
N THR A 465 18.90 14.74 10.78
CA THR A 465 19.33 15.95 10.06
C THR A 465 18.56 16.20 8.78
N SER A 466 17.87 15.21 8.26
CA SER A 466 17.03 15.39 7.08
C SER A 466 15.67 15.99 7.43
N THR A 467 15.01 16.55 6.44
CA THR A 467 13.68 17.13 6.64
C THR A 467 12.59 16.06 6.47
N PRO A 468 11.52 16.12 7.24
CA PRO A 468 10.38 15.20 7.05
C PRO A 468 9.75 15.27 5.67
N SER A 469 9.79 16.43 5.00
CA SER A 469 9.22 16.64 3.68
C SER A 469 9.80 15.74 2.61
N GLY A 470 11.11 15.49 2.66
CA GLY A 470 11.72 14.54 1.75
C GLY A 470 11.32 13.09 1.99
N LYS A 471 10.62 12.82 3.06
CA LYS A 471 10.13 11.49 3.48
C LYS A 471 8.64 11.38 3.41
N ALA A 472 7.95 12.50 3.42
CA ALA A 472 6.51 12.55 3.31
C ALA A 472 6.06 12.33 1.85
N PRO A 473 4.90 11.76 1.63
CA PRO A 473 4.34 11.60 0.29
C PRO A 473 4.16 12.94 -0.45
N LEU A 474 4.14 14.04 0.29
CA LEU A 474 4.04 15.38 -0.25
C LEU A 474 5.33 15.89 -0.90
N GLY A 475 6.45 15.24 -0.64
CA GLY A 475 7.75 15.58 -1.21
C GLY A 475 8.17 14.73 -2.41
N ILE A 476 7.27 13.92 -2.92
CA ILE A 476 7.56 12.97 -4.01
C ILE A 476 6.92 13.47 -5.30
#